data_3ea0784ce881836eedd192765daf8887
#
_entry.id   3ea0784ce881836eedd192765daf8887
#
_cell.length_a   1.000
_cell.length_b   1.000
_cell.length_c   1.000
_cell.angle_alpha   90.00
_cell.angle_beta   90.00
_cell.angle_gamma   90.00
#
_symmetry.space_group_name_H-M   'P 1'
#
loop_
_entity.id
_entity.type
_entity.pdbx_description
1 polymer ?
#
loop_
_entity_poly.entity_id
_entity_poly.type
_entity_poly.pdbx_seq_one_letter_code
_entity_poly.pdbx_strand_id
1 'polypeptide(L)'
;VSSKTEQILGALQSALKAIPGVTVERNSAVPEKIPSAGLIILRDGIADEPELPLGGFGGVYCRQDAEIEIFVENGDAAARDAAFDTLLQQIGTVLDADPTLGDLVFGMTYSRPEIDTEAVIGGPAIKAGTLIVAIEFEADTPLG
;
A
#
# COMPACT_ATOMS: atom_id res chain seq x y z
N VAL A 1 -3.21 23.03 5.10
CA VAL A 1 -2.19 22.12 5.62
C VAL A 1 -2.77 20.71 5.70
N SER A 2 -2.08 19.75 5.12
CA SER A 2 -2.53 18.36 5.13
C SER A 2 -2.43 17.76 6.53
N SER A 3 -3.35 16.86 6.85
CA SER A 3 -3.27 16.07 8.08
C SER A 3 -2.00 15.18 8.08
N LYS A 4 -1.61 14.72 9.26
CA LYS A 4 -0.51 13.78 9.40
C LYS A 4 -0.76 12.50 8.58
N THR A 5 -1.98 11.96 8.64
CA THR A 5 -2.37 10.79 7.87
C THR A 5 -2.20 11.01 6.37
N GLU A 6 -2.64 12.16 5.85
CA GLU A 6 -2.50 12.48 4.43
C GLU A 6 -1.04 12.62 4.01
N GLN A 7 -0.21 13.23 4.85
CA GLN A 7 1.23 13.33 4.60
C GLN A 7 1.88 11.95 4.53
N ILE A 8 1.50 11.06 5.44
CA ILE A 8 2.02 9.68 5.50
C ILE A 8 1.63 8.89 4.26
N LEU A 9 0.37 8.91 3.89
CA LEU A 9 -0.13 8.17 2.71
C LEU A 9 0.45 8.73 1.42
N GLY A 10 0.61 10.04 1.32
CA GLY A 10 1.30 10.67 0.20
C GLY A 10 2.77 10.28 0.10
N ALA A 11 3.47 10.21 1.22
CA ALA A 11 4.86 9.76 1.27
C ALA A 11 4.98 8.28 0.88
N LEU A 12 4.07 7.43 1.32
CA LEU A 12 4.03 6.02 0.94
C LEU A 12 3.78 5.86 -0.56
N GLN A 13 2.84 6.61 -1.12
CA GLN A 13 2.58 6.63 -2.56
C GLN A 13 3.83 7.06 -3.34
N SER A 14 4.50 8.10 -2.90
CA SER A 14 5.74 8.58 -3.54
C SER A 14 6.84 7.54 -3.49
N ALA A 15 6.98 6.82 -2.38
CA ALA A 15 7.95 5.75 -2.25
C ALA A 15 7.65 4.61 -3.24
N LEU A 16 6.39 4.22 -3.40
CA LEU A 16 6.00 3.18 -4.36
C LEU A 16 6.22 3.62 -5.80
N LYS A 17 6.07 4.90 -6.12
CA LYS A 17 6.34 5.44 -7.45
C LYS A 17 7.82 5.35 -7.86
N ALA A 18 8.72 5.11 -6.93
CA ALA A 18 10.13 4.87 -7.24
C ALA A 18 10.37 3.52 -7.93
N ILE A 19 9.41 2.60 -7.89
CA ILE A 19 9.50 1.32 -8.62
C ILE A 19 9.43 1.60 -10.12
N PRO A 20 10.43 1.18 -10.92
CA PRO A 20 10.46 1.50 -12.33
C PRO A 20 9.28 0.93 -13.13
N GLY A 21 8.67 1.77 -13.94
CA GLY A 21 7.65 1.37 -14.92
C GLY A 21 6.26 1.08 -14.36
N VAL A 22 6.11 0.87 -13.07
CA VAL A 22 4.81 0.56 -12.48
C VAL A 22 3.94 1.83 -12.39
N THR A 23 2.64 1.65 -12.61
CA THR A 23 1.66 2.72 -12.38
C THR A 23 1.18 2.63 -10.93
N VAL A 24 1.27 3.73 -10.20
CA VAL A 24 0.82 3.80 -8.79
C VAL A 24 -0.30 4.82 -8.68
N GLU A 25 -1.46 4.35 -8.27
CA GLU A 25 -2.65 5.17 -8.07
C GLU A 25 -3.09 5.12 -6.60
N ARG A 26 -3.95 6.02 -6.21
CA ARG A 26 -4.48 6.08 -4.86
C ARG A 26 -5.99 6.11 -4.87
N ASN A 27 -6.62 5.17 -4.13
CA ASN A 27 -8.07 5.05 -3.96
C ASN A 27 -8.86 4.97 -5.28
N SER A 28 -8.20 4.57 -6.36
CA SER A 28 -8.82 4.51 -7.69
C SER A 28 -9.61 3.21 -7.87
N ALA A 29 -10.57 3.24 -8.79
CA ALA A 29 -11.20 2.02 -9.25
C ALA A 29 -10.23 1.21 -10.12
N VAL A 30 -10.35 -0.12 -10.09
CA VAL A 30 -9.53 -0.98 -10.93
C VAL A 30 -9.94 -0.78 -12.40
N PRO A 31 -9.01 -0.42 -13.30
CA PRO A 31 -9.32 -0.24 -14.71
C PRO A 31 -9.61 -1.58 -15.40
N GLU A 32 -10.29 -1.54 -16.53
CA GLU A 32 -10.56 -2.74 -17.33
C GLU A 32 -9.28 -3.37 -17.88
N LYS A 33 -8.28 -2.56 -18.16
CA LYS A 33 -6.98 -3.01 -18.67
C LYS A 33 -5.86 -2.55 -17.74
N ILE A 34 -5.05 -3.51 -17.33
CA ILE A 34 -3.90 -3.25 -16.46
C ILE A 34 -2.73 -2.75 -17.31
N PRO A 35 -2.02 -1.68 -16.90
CA PRO A 35 -0.80 -1.25 -17.57
C PRO A 35 0.25 -2.36 -17.66
N SER A 36 1.02 -2.38 -18.74
CA SER A 36 1.92 -3.50 -19.08
C SER A 36 2.97 -3.82 -18.02
N ALA A 37 3.43 -2.82 -17.27
CA ALA A 37 4.43 -3.01 -16.21
C ALA A 37 3.82 -3.28 -14.84
N GLY A 38 2.49 -3.37 -14.75
CA GLY A 38 1.75 -3.60 -13.51
C GLY A 38 1.11 -2.33 -12.96
N LEU A 39 0.18 -2.54 -12.05
CA LEU A 39 -0.58 -1.49 -11.38
C LEU A 39 -0.54 -1.72 -9.88
N ILE A 40 -0.26 -0.66 -9.14
CA ILE A 40 -0.40 -0.62 -7.68
C ILE A 40 -1.47 0.40 -7.35
N ILE A 41 -2.44 0.01 -6.53
CA ILE A 41 -3.42 0.94 -5.97
C ILE A 41 -3.20 0.98 -4.46
N LEU A 42 -2.79 2.14 -3.96
CA LEU A 42 -2.71 2.39 -2.52
C LEU A 42 -4.08 2.88 -2.05
N ARG A 43 -4.66 2.14 -1.09
CA ARG A 43 -5.90 2.53 -0.45
C ARG A 43 -5.63 2.94 0.99
N ASP A 44 -6.35 3.94 1.44
CA ASP A 44 -6.18 4.48 2.80
C ASP A 44 -6.46 3.42 3.85
N GLY A 45 -7.38 2.50 3.57
CA GLY A 45 -7.67 1.38 4.45
C GLY A 45 -8.43 1.78 5.70
N ILE A 46 -8.08 1.17 6.82
CA ILE A 46 -8.81 1.31 8.07
C ILE A 46 -7.97 2.10 9.08
N ALA A 47 -8.57 3.13 9.65
CA ALA A 47 -8.01 3.85 10.80
C ALA A 47 -8.48 3.15 12.08
N ASP A 48 -7.54 2.66 12.86
CA ASP A 48 -7.86 2.09 14.17
C ASP A 48 -8.22 3.18 15.17
N GLU A 49 -8.88 2.79 16.27
CA GLU A 49 -9.21 3.71 17.34
C GLU A 49 -7.93 4.29 17.96
N PRO A 50 -7.79 5.62 18.06
CA PRO A 50 -6.58 6.23 18.59
C PRO A 50 -6.44 6.02 20.11
N GLU A 51 -5.20 5.90 20.56
CA GLU A 51 -4.88 5.85 21.97
C GLU A 51 -4.53 7.25 22.48
N LEU A 52 -5.20 7.67 23.55
CA LEU A 52 -4.92 8.95 24.19
C LEU A 52 -3.84 8.77 25.25
N PRO A 53 -2.86 9.69 25.31
CA PRO A 53 -1.86 9.64 26.37
C PRO A 53 -2.48 9.93 27.74
N LEU A 54 -1.89 9.35 28.78
CA LEU A 54 -2.28 9.65 30.17
C LEU A 54 -2.05 11.13 30.47
N GLY A 55 -3.06 11.78 31.05
CA GLY A 55 -3.01 13.20 31.39
C GLY A 55 -3.51 14.15 30.31
N GLY A 56 -3.83 13.65 29.10
CA GLY A 56 -4.43 14.44 28.02
C GLY A 56 -3.55 15.50 27.39
N PHE A 57 -2.23 15.41 27.57
CA PHE A 57 -1.26 16.34 27.00
C PHE A 57 -0.66 15.77 25.72
N GLY A 58 -0.55 16.63 24.69
CA GLY A 58 0.08 16.27 23.41
C GLY A 58 -0.88 15.53 22.50
N GLY A 59 -0.31 14.89 21.47
CA GLY A 59 -1.05 14.22 20.43
C GLY A 59 -1.68 12.89 20.82
N VAL A 60 -2.24 12.23 19.85
CA VAL A 60 -2.81 10.89 19.99
C VAL A 60 -1.93 9.89 19.24
N TYR A 61 -1.83 8.68 19.79
CA TYR A 61 -1.18 7.58 19.11
C TYR A 61 -2.17 6.93 18.14
N CYS A 62 -1.79 6.83 16.90
CA CYS A 62 -2.65 6.34 15.83
C CYS A 62 -2.04 5.12 15.13
N ARG A 63 -2.91 4.27 14.61
CA ARG A 63 -2.56 3.20 13.71
C ARG A 63 -3.45 3.26 12.48
N GLN A 64 -2.84 3.23 11.30
CA GLN A 64 -3.53 3.16 10.02
C GLN A 64 -3.14 1.86 9.34
N ASP A 65 -4.12 1.06 8.95
CA ASP A 65 -3.91 -0.16 8.17
C ASP A 65 -4.21 0.16 6.71
N ALA A 66 -3.21 0.65 5.99
CA ALA A 66 -3.33 0.91 4.57
C ALA A 66 -3.29 -0.39 3.76
N GLU A 67 -3.91 -0.38 2.60
CA GLU A 67 -3.91 -1.54 1.71
C GLU A 67 -3.13 -1.22 0.43
N ILE A 68 -2.29 -2.16 0.02
CA ILE A 68 -1.61 -2.11 -1.28
C ILE A 68 -2.20 -3.22 -2.14
N GLU A 69 -2.96 -2.83 -3.16
CA GLU A 69 -3.48 -3.76 -4.16
C GLU A 69 -2.54 -3.80 -5.36
N ILE A 70 -2.25 -5.00 -5.84
CA ILE A 70 -1.26 -5.25 -6.89
C ILE A 70 -1.93 -6.01 -8.02
N PHE A 71 -1.75 -5.55 -9.26
CA PHE A 71 -2.35 -6.16 -10.44
C PHE A 71 -1.29 -6.32 -11.52
N VAL A 72 -1.22 -7.52 -12.09
CA VAL A 72 -0.36 -7.83 -13.23
C VAL A 72 -1.19 -8.56 -14.27
N GLU A 73 -1.11 -8.14 -15.52
CA GLU A 73 -1.79 -8.75 -16.65
C GLU A 73 -0.77 -9.32 -17.64
N ASN A 74 -0.90 -10.60 -17.94
CA ASN A 74 -0.10 -11.27 -18.96
C ASN A 74 -0.81 -12.55 -19.39
N GLY A 75 -0.90 -12.79 -20.70
CA GLY A 75 -1.53 -13.98 -21.24
C GLY A 75 -0.75 -15.27 -20.98
N ASP A 76 0.55 -15.19 -20.76
CA ASP A 76 1.38 -16.33 -20.37
C ASP A 76 1.41 -16.46 -18.84
N ALA A 77 0.94 -17.60 -18.33
CA ALA A 77 0.80 -17.81 -16.88
C ALA A 77 2.15 -17.75 -16.16
N ALA A 78 3.20 -18.35 -16.71
CA ALA A 78 4.52 -18.34 -16.09
C ALA A 78 5.12 -16.93 -16.05
N ALA A 79 4.98 -16.17 -17.13
CA ALA A 79 5.43 -14.77 -17.18
C ALA A 79 4.62 -13.89 -16.22
N ARG A 80 3.33 -14.12 -16.10
CA ARG A 80 2.46 -13.41 -15.16
C ARG A 80 2.88 -13.65 -13.72
N ASP A 81 3.13 -14.90 -13.34
CA ASP A 81 3.57 -15.25 -11.99
C ASP A 81 4.94 -14.64 -11.68
N ALA A 82 5.87 -14.68 -12.61
CA ALA A 82 7.20 -14.10 -12.45
C ALA A 82 7.14 -12.58 -12.30
N ALA A 83 6.32 -11.90 -13.09
CA ALA A 83 6.14 -10.45 -13.01
C ALA A 83 5.50 -10.03 -11.70
N PHE A 84 4.53 -10.79 -11.23
CA PHE A 84 3.87 -10.53 -9.94
C PHE A 84 4.87 -10.69 -8.77
N ASP A 85 5.65 -11.76 -8.77
CA ASP A 85 6.67 -11.98 -7.75
C ASP A 85 7.73 -10.88 -7.76
N THR A 86 8.21 -10.48 -8.93
CA THR A 86 9.16 -9.37 -9.06
C THR A 86 8.60 -8.09 -8.44
N LEU A 87 7.35 -7.78 -8.71
CA LEU A 87 6.71 -6.57 -8.19
C LEU A 87 6.56 -6.65 -6.66
N LEU A 88 6.21 -7.81 -6.12
CA LEU A 88 6.18 -8.01 -4.65
C LEU A 88 7.55 -7.76 -4.01
N GLN A 89 8.63 -8.28 -4.61
CA GLN A 89 9.97 -8.08 -4.10
C GLN A 89 10.40 -6.61 -4.15
N GLN A 90 10.03 -5.91 -5.22
CA GLN A 90 10.30 -4.48 -5.35
C GLN A 90 9.54 -3.66 -4.30
N ILE A 91 8.29 -4.00 -4.01
CA ILE A 91 7.51 -3.36 -2.94
C ILE A 91 8.18 -3.57 -1.59
N GLY A 92 8.59 -4.81 -1.28
CA GLY A 92 9.30 -5.11 -0.04
C GLY A 92 10.58 -4.29 0.10
N THR A 93 11.36 -4.17 -0.96
CA THR A 93 12.58 -3.37 -0.98
C THR A 93 12.29 -1.89 -0.70
N VAL A 94 11.25 -1.33 -1.29
CA VAL A 94 10.84 0.06 -1.07
C VAL A 94 10.40 0.29 0.37
N LEU A 95 9.59 -0.60 0.92
CA LEU A 95 9.10 -0.47 2.30
C LEU A 95 10.24 -0.62 3.32
N ASP A 96 11.18 -1.52 3.08
CA ASP A 96 12.31 -1.75 3.99
C ASP A 96 13.37 -0.64 3.90
N ALA A 97 13.43 0.09 2.79
CA ALA A 97 14.41 1.15 2.59
C ALA A 97 14.16 2.37 3.48
N ASP A 98 12.91 2.65 3.82
CA ASP A 98 12.54 3.80 4.65
C ASP A 98 11.35 3.46 5.56
N PRO A 99 11.56 2.66 6.60
CA PRO A 99 10.47 2.17 7.45
C PRO A 99 9.80 3.25 8.30
N THR A 100 10.38 4.43 8.40
CA THR A 100 9.81 5.56 9.13
C THR A 100 9.26 6.67 8.21
N LEU A 101 9.33 6.49 6.90
CA LEU A 101 8.92 7.48 5.90
C LEU A 101 9.50 8.88 6.19
N GLY A 102 10.83 8.94 6.37
CA GLY A 102 11.51 10.19 6.69
C GLY A 102 11.13 10.74 8.06
N ASP A 103 10.98 9.87 9.06
CA ASP A 103 10.57 10.19 10.43
C ASP A 103 9.15 10.72 10.58
N LEU A 104 8.29 10.49 9.59
CA LEU A 104 6.87 10.81 9.71
C LEU A 104 6.12 9.83 10.63
N VAL A 105 6.58 8.60 10.72
CA VAL A 105 5.94 7.53 11.49
C VAL A 105 6.92 6.87 12.43
N PHE A 106 6.42 6.22 13.46
CA PHE A 106 7.24 5.42 14.37
C PHE A 106 7.74 4.14 13.70
N GLY A 107 6.94 3.54 12.87
CA GLY A 107 7.29 2.36 12.12
C GLY A 107 6.16 1.86 11.24
N MET A 108 6.51 0.97 10.34
CA MET A 108 5.58 0.26 9.48
C MET A 108 5.90 -1.21 9.51
N THR A 109 4.85 -2.03 9.51
CA THR A 109 4.96 -3.47 9.24
C THR A 109 4.02 -3.81 8.10
N TYR A 110 4.31 -4.88 7.39
CA TYR A 110 3.44 -5.29 6.29
C TYR A 110 3.16 -6.79 6.36
N SER A 111 1.96 -7.15 5.91
CA SER A 111 1.49 -8.53 5.92
C SER A 111 2.05 -9.31 4.72
N ARG A 112 1.90 -10.64 4.77
CA ARG A 112 2.02 -11.43 3.56
C ARG A 112 0.87 -11.07 2.62
N PRO A 113 1.08 -11.16 1.29
CA PRO A 113 0.02 -10.86 0.35
C PRO A 113 -1.07 -11.92 0.38
N GLU A 114 -2.31 -11.49 0.32
CA GLU A 114 -3.45 -12.34 0.01
C GLU A 114 -3.64 -12.32 -1.49
N ILE A 115 -3.45 -13.46 -2.15
CA ILE A 115 -3.46 -13.58 -3.60
C ILE A 115 -4.78 -14.16 -4.06
N ASP A 116 -5.41 -13.52 -5.03
CA ASP A 116 -6.59 -14.03 -5.70
C ASP A 116 -6.15 -15.12 -6.69
N THR A 117 -6.56 -16.35 -6.40
CA THR A 117 -6.22 -17.52 -7.21
C THR A 117 -7.36 -17.97 -8.10
N GLU A 118 -8.53 -17.31 -8.05
CA GLU A 118 -9.67 -17.66 -8.87
C GLU A 118 -9.51 -17.15 -10.30
N ALA A 119 -9.43 -18.07 -11.26
CA ALA A 119 -9.42 -17.74 -12.67
C ALA A 119 -10.87 -17.58 -13.16
N VAL A 120 -11.15 -16.44 -13.81
CA VAL A 120 -12.43 -16.21 -14.48
C VAL A 120 -12.32 -16.71 -15.92
N ILE A 121 -13.14 -17.69 -16.29
CA ILE A 121 -13.17 -18.23 -17.65
C ILE A 121 -13.59 -17.11 -18.62
N GLY A 122 -12.74 -16.85 -19.64
CA GLY A 122 -13.00 -15.80 -20.63
C GLY A 122 -12.71 -14.39 -20.15
N GLY A 123 -12.22 -14.22 -18.91
CA GLY A 123 -11.78 -12.96 -18.38
C GLY A 123 -10.33 -12.62 -18.75
N PRO A 124 -9.87 -11.40 -18.47
CA PRO A 124 -8.48 -11.03 -18.67
C PRO A 124 -7.55 -11.87 -17.79
N ALA A 125 -6.34 -12.15 -18.29
CA ALA A 125 -5.33 -12.93 -17.59
C ALA A 125 -4.61 -12.06 -16.54
N ILE A 126 -5.30 -11.74 -15.45
CA ILE A 126 -4.83 -10.86 -14.39
C ILE A 126 -4.53 -11.69 -13.15
N LYS A 127 -3.38 -11.41 -12.53
CA LYS A 127 -3.06 -11.86 -11.18
C LYS A 127 -3.16 -10.66 -10.24
N ALA A 128 -3.93 -10.81 -9.19
CA ALA A 128 -4.15 -9.75 -8.21
C ALA A 128 -3.79 -10.23 -6.81
N GLY A 129 -3.37 -9.30 -5.97
CA GLY A 129 -3.10 -9.55 -4.57
C GLY A 129 -3.22 -8.28 -3.75
N THR A 130 -3.39 -8.45 -2.44
CA THR A 130 -3.50 -7.34 -1.50
C THR A 130 -2.62 -7.60 -0.31
N LEU A 131 -1.88 -6.61 0.11
CA LEU A 131 -1.17 -6.65 1.39
C LEU A 131 -1.57 -5.45 2.23
N ILE A 132 -1.45 -5.61 3.55
CA ILE A 132 -1.79 -4.57 4.51
C ILE A 132 -0.50 -4.01 5.09
N VAL A 133 -0.38 -2.69 5.08
CA VAL A 133 0.72 -1.97 5.72
C VAL A 133 0.18 -1.33 6.98
N ALA A 134 0.61 -1.81 8.12
CA ALA A 134 0.25 -1.26 9.43
C ALA A 134 1.23 -0.15 9.79
N ILE A 135 0.71 1.06 9.93
CA ILE A 135 1.49 2.28 10.14
C ILE A 135 1.15 2.84 11.52
N GLU A 136 2.17 3.05 12.35
CA GLU A 136 2.01 3.61 13.68
C GLU A 136 2.65 4.98 13.74
N PHE A 137 1.89 5.97 14.22
CA PHE A 137 2.33 7.36 14.24
C PHE A 137 1.60 8.17 15.32
N GLU A 138 2.09 9.37 15.56
CA GLU A 138 1.46 10.34 16.43
C GLU A 138 0.86 11.47 15.60
N ALA A 139 -0.37 11.85 15.93
CA ALA A 139 -1.07 12.98 15.31
C ALA A 139 -1.56 13.93 16.40
N ASP A 140 -1.91 15.16 15.99
CA ASP A 140 -2.41 16.15 16.95
C ASP A 140 -3.83 15.83 17.44
N THR A 141 -4.62 15.23 16.56
CA THR A 141 -6.02 14.86 16.85
C THR A 141 -6.33 13.50 16.26
N PRO A 142 -7.47 12.86 16.65
CA PRO A 142 -7.93 11.61 16.02
C PRO A 142 -8.21 11.71 14.52
N LEU A 143 -8.32 12.90 13.99
CA LEU A 143 -8.54 13.11 12.56
C LEU A 143 -7.26 13.18 11.73
N GLY A 144 -6.14 12.93 12.34
CA GLY A 144 -4.86 12.86 11.64
C GLY A 144 -3.86 13.98 11.92
#